data_5fa4e20842035c041ad6b0c4573d1bb9
#
_entry.id   5fa4e20842035c041ad6b0c4573d1bb9
#
_cell.length_a   1.000
_cell.length_b   1.000
_cell.length_c   1.000
_cell.angle_alpha   90.00
_cell.angle_beta   90.00
_cell.angle_gamma   90.00
#
_symmetry.space_group_name_H-M   'P 1'
#
loop_
_entity.id
_entity.type
_entity.pdbx_description
1 polymer ?
#
loop_
_entity_poly.entity_id
_entity_poly.type
_entity_poly.pdbx_seq_one_letter_code
_entity_poly.pdbx_strand_id
1 'polypeptide(L)'
;KNFDILINSIISQNDDRWFCIMIDDLSEDRTWNKIETLQKSHKKFHGVKNKDKKYALKNIVEASRLYESRDDVIIAVIDGDDMLCNVDTVSLLISQYEKGSEVVWTGHKWDINGMNISKPMPENVDPYAWPWCSSHLRTFKSSLISEISNSNFKDTAGNWFKRGYDQALMLPILSKTTKRKYLDNICYQYNI
;
A
#
# COMPACT_ATOMS: atom_id res chain seq x y z
N LYS A 1 -15.86 -5.05 10.25
CA LYS A 1 -17.00 -4.11 9.99
C LYS A 1 -16.85 -3.43 8.63
N ASN A 2 -15.62 -3.09 8.21
CA ASN A 2 -15.37 -2.30 7.00
C ASN A 2 -15.03 -3.13 5.73
N PHE A 3 -14.91 -4.47 5.86
CA PHE A 3 -14.49 -5.34 4.75
C PHE A 3 -15.29 -5.12 3.45
N ASP A 4 -16.61 -5.10 3.54
CA ASP A 4 -17.46 -4.97 2.35
C ASP A 4 -17.36 -3.57 1.72
N ILE A 5 -17.13 -2.54 2.54
CA ILE A 5 -16.88 -1.16 2.08
C ILE A 5 -15.55 -1.08 1.32
N LEU A 6 -14.47 -1.65 1.87
CA LEU A 6 -13.18 -1.75 1.21
C LEU A 6 -13.31 -2.44 -0.16
N ILE A 7 -13.92 -3.64 -0.18
CA ILE A 7 -14.06 -4.41 -1.42
C ILE A 7 -14.85 -3.66 -2.48
N ASN A 8 -15.97 -3.04 -2.11
CA ASN A 8 -16.77 -2.24 -3.02
C ASN A 8 -15.98 -1.03 -3.56
N SER A 9 -15.13 -0.39 -2.75
CA SER A 9 -14.31 0.74 -3.18
C SER A 9 -13.23 0.34 -4.21
N ILE A 10 -12.75 -0.90 -4.16
CA ILE A 10 -11.80 -1.45 -5.14
C ILE A 10 -12.55 -1.87 -6.43
N ILE A 11 -13.69 -2.54 -6.31
CA ILE A 11 -14.49 -3.00 -7.46
C ILE A 11 -15.03 -1.80 -8.27
N SER A 12 -15.35 -0.70 -7.61
CA SER A 12 -15.90 0.51 -8.25
C SER A 12 -14.90 1.35 -9.01
N GLN A 13 -13.64 0.96 -9.07
CA GLN A 13 -12.62 1.71 -9.83
C GLN A 13 -12.94 1.70 -11.33
N ASN A 14 -12.86 2.87 -11.96
CA ASN A 14 -13.13 3.05 -13.40
C ASN A 14 -12.09 2.37 -14.30
N ASP A 15 -10.87 2.17 -13.81
CA ASP A 15 -9.81 1.44 -14.52
C ASP A 15 -9.69 0.03 -13.94
N ASP A 16 -9.68 -0.97 -14.80
CA ASP A 16 -9.72 -2.37 -14.42
C ASP A 16 -8.34 -3.07 -14.40
N ARG A 17 -7.25 -2.31 -14.63
CA ARG A 17 -5.86 -2.80 -14.62
C ARG A 17 -5.32 -3.03 -13.21
N TRP A 18 -6.06 -3.77 -12.39
CA TRP A 18 -5.66 -4.12 -11.03
C TRP A 18 -6.00 -5.57 -10.70
N PHE A 19 -5.30 -6.10 -9.73
CA PHE A 19 -5.68 -7.29 -8.96
C PHE A 19 -5.37 -7.03 -7.48
N CYS A 20 -5.98 -7.78 -6.59
CA CYS A 20 -5.84 -7.57 -5.15
C CYS A 20 -5.39 -8.85 -4.45
N ILE A 21 -4.31 -8.77 -3.68
CA ILE A 21 -3.88 -9.83 -2.76
C ILE A 21 -4.38 -9.44 -1.37
N MET A 22 -5.24 -10.27 -0.80
CA MET A 22 -5.77 -10.09 0.55
C MET A 22 -5.07 -11.06 1.50
N ILE A 23 -4.37 -10.52 2.49
CA ILE A 23 -3.62 -11.33 3.44
C ILE A 23 -4.34 -11.34 4.78
N ASP A 24 -4.82 -12.51 5.17
CA ASP A 24 -5.36 -12.75 6.50
C ASP A 24 -4.24 -13.18 7.46
N ASP A 25 -3.92 -12.29 8.38
CA ASP A 25 -2.84 -12.45 9.34
C ASP A 25 -3.34 -13.07 10.67
N LEU A 26 -4.02 -14.21 10.56
CA LEU A 26 -4.66 -14.95 11.66
C LEU A 26 -5.82 -14.17 12.32
N SER A 27 -6.78 -13.72 11.53
CA SER A 27 -8.02 -13.17 12.07
C SER A 27 -8.84 -14.24 12.83
N GLU A 28 -9.36 -13.85 13.99
CA GLU A 28 -10.16 -14.73 14.84
C GLU A 28 -11.66 -14.71 14.49
N ASP A 29 -12.06 -13.76 13.62
CA ASP A 29 -13.43 -13.57 13.16
C ASP A 29 -13.70 -14.28 11.81
N ARG A 30 -14.77 -13.89 11.14
CA ARG A 30 -15.14 -14.43 9.82
C ARG A 30 -14.40 -13.81 8.63
N THR A 31 -13.32 -13.06 8.86
CA THR A 31 -12.60 -12.36 7.78
C THR A 31 -12.10 -13.34 6.72
N TRP A 32 -11.47 -14.46 7.12
CA TRP A 32 -11.01 -15.45 6.17
C TRP A 32 -12.15 -16.05 5.33
N ASN A 33 -13.31 -16.37 5.93
CA ASN A 33 -14.43 -16.91 5.19
C ASN A 33 -14.97 -15.93 4.13
N LYS A 34 -14.95 -14.62 4.42
CA LYS A 34 -15.30 -13.58 3.46
C LYS A 34 -14.31 -13.53 2.30
N ILE A 35 -12.99 -13.60 2.59
CA ILE A 35 -11.94 -13.65 1.59
C ILE A 35 -12.10 -14.88 0.68
N GLU A 36 -12.30 -16.06 1.25
CA GLU A 36 -12.54 -17.28 0.48
C GLU A 36 -13.77 -17.18 -0.45
N THR A 37 -14.85 -16.60 0.04
CA THR A 37 -16.06 -16.40 -0.77
C THR A 37 -15.79 -15.42 -1.91
N LEU A 38 -15.14 -14.31 -1.62
CA LEU A 38 -14.82 -13.27 -2.60
C LEU A 38 -13.93 -13.79 -3.72
N GLN A 39 -12.83 -14.49 -3.42
CA GLN A 39 -11.92 -15.01 -4.45
C GLN A 39 -12.56 -16.07 -5.36
N LYS A 40 -13.59 -16.76 -4.90
CA LYS A 40 -14.38 -17.68 -5.73
C LYS A 40 -15.28 -16.97 -6.73
N SER A 41 -15.80 -15.80 -6.35
CA SER A 41 -16.72 -15.01 -7.17
C SER A 41 -16.02 -13.96 -8.05
N HIS A 42 -14.83 -13.49 -7.67
CA HIS A 42 -14.10 -12.44 -8.36
C HIS A 42 -12.64 -12.82 -8.61
N LYS A 43 -12.30 -13.15 -9.85
CA LYS A 43 -10.97 -13.65 -10.25
C LYS A 43 -9.80 -12.69 -9.98
N LYS A 44 -10.08 -11.40 -9.78
CA LYS A 44 -9.05 -10.39 -9.47
C LYS A 44 -8.64 -10.36 -7.99
N PHE A 45 -9.35 -11.08 -7.12
CA PHE A 45 -9.03 -11.18 -5.70
C PHE A 45 -8.36 -12.51 -5.37
N HIS A 46 -7.25 -12.45 -4.66
CA HIS A 46 -6.46 -13.61 -4.25
C HIS A 46 -6.26 -13.57 -2.74
N GLY A 47 -6.78 -14.58 -2.05
CA GLY A 47 -6.65 -14.71 -0.60
C GLY A 47 -5.39 -15.47 -0.21
N VAL A 48 -4.66 -14.97 0.78
CA VAL A 48 -3.55 -15.64 1.44
C VAL A 48 -3.83 -15.72 2.93
N LYS A 49 -3.85 -16.92 3.50
CA LYS A 49 -3.99 -17.12 4.94
C LYS A 49 -2.65 -17.48 5.55
N ASN A 50 -2.17 -16.67 6.48
CA ASN A 50 -0.94 -16.96 7.21
C ASN A 50 -1.13 -18.14 8.17
N LYS A 51 -0.05 -18.89 8.39
CA LYS A 51 0.01 -19.93 9.43
C LYS A 51 0.48 -19.35 10.77
N ASP A 52 1.27 -18.28 10.72
CA ASP A 52 1.82 -17.57 11.87
C ASP A 52 1.60 -16.07 11.74
N LYS A 53 1.47 -15.35 12.85
CA LYS A 53 1.28 -13.89 12.88
C LYS A 53 2.53 -13.18 12.35
N LYS A 54 2.39 -12.44 11.26
CA LYS A 54 3.51 -11.76 10.58
C LYS A 54 3.49 -10.25 10.75
N TYR A 55 2.33 -9.67 11.09
CA TYR A 55 2.07 -8.23 11.12
C TYR A 55 2.17 -7.55 9.75
N ALA A 56 1.69 -6.30 9.67
CA ALA A 56 1.50 -5.60 8.39
C ALA A 56 2.79 -5.51 7.56
N LEU A 57 3.89 -5.01 8.12
CA LEU A 57 5.13 -4.77 7.37
C LEU A 57 5.66 -6.03 6.68
N LYS A 58 5.76 -7.13 7.43
CA LYS A 58 6.28 -8.38 6.88
C LYS A 58 5.38 -8.93 5.78
N ASN A 59 4.06 -8.86 5.97
CA ASN A 59 3.09 -9.28 4.97
C ASN A 59 3.21 -8.45 3.68
N ILE A 60 3.33 -7.12 3.78
CA ILE A 60 3.48 -6.24 2.63
C ILE A 60 4.78 -6.53 1.89
N VAL A 61 5.90 -6.64 2.60
CA VAL A 61 7.20 -6.90 1.97
C VAL A 61 7.23 -8.26 1.29
N GLU A 62 6.75 -9.33 1.94
CA GLU A 62 6.70 -10.67 1.35
C GLU A 62 5.81 -10.72 0.11
N ALA A 63 4.63 -10.09 0.14
CA ALA A 63 3.76 -10.00 -1.03
C ALA A 63 4.37 -9.18 -2.17
N SER A 64 5.02 -8.06 -1.86
CA SER A 64 5.69 -7.22 -2.87
C SER A 64 6.84 -7.95 -3.56
N ARG A 65 7.60 -8.78 -2.83
CA ARG A 65 8.71 -9.58 -3.39
C ARG A 65 8.28 -10.65 -4.38
N LEU A 66 7.02 -11.07 -4.37
CA LEU A 66 6.50 -11.97 -5.42
C LEU A 66 6.58 -11.34 -6.83
N TYR A 67 6.70 -10.03 -6.89
CA TYR A 67 6.71 -9.24 -8.13
C TYR A 67 7.99 -8.40 -8.30
N GLU A 68 9.02 -8.59 -7.47
CA GLU A 68 10.22 -7.74 -7.47
C GLU A 68 11.05 -7.77 -8.77
N SER A 69 10.86 -8.79 -9.60
CA SER A 69 11.47 -8.88 -10.94
C SER A 69 10.62 -8.24 -12.06
N ARG A 70 9.51 -7.58 -11.70
CA ARG A 70 8.54 -7.02 -12.64
C ARG A 70 8.57 -5.49 -12.60
N ASP A 71 8.96 -4.85 -13.68
CA ASP A 71 8.96 -3.37 -13.79
C ASP A 71 7.59 -2.78 -14.15
N ASP A 72 6.68 -3.61 -14.60
CA ASP A 72 5.32 -3.25 -15.00
C ASP A 72 4.29 -3.39 -13.87
N VAL A 73 4.71 -3.88 -12.69
CA VAL A 73 3.83 -4.03 -11.52
C VAL A 73 4.01 -2.88 -10.55
N ILE A 74 2.89 -2.26 -10.18
CA ILE A 74 2.81 -1.22 -9.15
C ILE A 74 2.17 -1.84 -7.92
N ILE A 75 2.84 -1.72 -6.79
CA ILE A 75 2.29 -2.11 -5.49
C ILE A 75 1.51 -0.92 -4.93
N ALA A 76 0.26 -1.15 -4.55
CA ALA A 76 -0.57 -0.21 -3.79
C ALA A 76 -0.95 -0.85 -2.46
N VAL A 77 -0.64 -0.17 -1.35
CA VAL A 77 -0.87 -0.70 0.00
C VAL A 77 -2.16 -0.11 0.57
N ILE A 78 -3.12 -0.97 0.85
CA ILE A 78 -4.42 -0.60 1.43
C ILE A 78 -4.59 -1.38 2.74
N ASP A 79 -4.91 -0.68 3.83
CA ASP A 79 -5.18 -1.30 5.11
C ASP A 79 -6.60 -1.89 5.12
N GLY A 80 -6.80 -3.01 5.82
CA GLY A 80 -8.02 -3.82 5.71
C GLY A 80 -9.30 -3.19 6.29
N ASP A 81 -9.15 -2.10 7.04
CA ASP A 81 -10.23 -1.32 7.66
C ASP A 81 -10.48 0.03 6.97
N ASP A 82 -9.72 0.35 5.93
CA ASP A 82 -9.78 1.59 5.16
C ASP A 82 -10.51 1.42 3.81
N MET A 83 -10.53 2.45 2.98
CA MET A 83 -11.15 2.40 1.66
C MET A 83 -10.54 3.40 0.66
N LEU A 84 -10.67 3.09 -0.63
CA LEU A 84 -10.49 4.08 -1.70
C LEU A 84 -11.74 4.97 -1.77
N CYS A 85 -11.56 6.28 -1.82
CA CYS A 85 -12.67 7.23 -1.84
C CYS A 85 -12.78 8.03 -3.17
N ASN A 86 -11.97 7.64 -4.17
CA ASN A 86 -12.03 8.20 -5.53
C ASN A 86 -12.04 7.04 -6.52
N VAL A 87 -13.04 7.00 -7.40
CA VAL A 87 -13.22 5.93 -8.39
C VAL A 87 -12.18 5.98 -9.53
N ASP A 88 -11.44 7.07 -9.66
CA ASP A 88 -10.37 7.24 -10.65
C ASP A 88 -8.97 6.98 -10.06
N THR A 89 -8.87 6.46 -8.83
CA THR A 89 -7.57 6.27 -8.16
C THR A 89 -6.61 5.43 -8.99
N VAL A 90 -7.07 4.33 -9.56
CA VAL A 90 -6.21 3.43 -10.36
C VAL A 90 -5.71 4.14 -11.61
N SER A 91 -6.56 4.81 -12.38
CA SER A 91 -6.16 5.54 -13.59
C SER A 91 -5.24 6.71 -13.29
N LEU A 92 -5.47 7.46 -12.19
CA LEU A 92 -4.60 8.52 -11.73
C LEU A 92 -3.19 8.01 -11.41
N LEU A 93 -3.08 6.91 -10.68
CA LEU A 93 -1.80 6.29 -10.35
C LEU A 93 -1.08 5.83 -11.63
N ILE A 94 -1.73 5.03 -12.47
CA ILE A 94 -1.14 4.49 -13.70
C ILE A 94 -0.61 5.64 -14.58
N SER A 95 -1.38 6.71 -14.75
CA SER A 95 -0.95 7.89 -15.50
C SER A 95 0.37 8.50 -14.98
N GLN A 96 0.64 8.47 -13.67
CA GLN A 96 1.90 8.97 -13.13
C GLN A 96 3.06 8.01 -13.39
N TYR A 97 2.82 6.70 -13.29
CA TYR A 97 3.84 5.71 -13.56
C TYR A 97 4.21 5.67 -15.06
N GLU A 98 3.25 5.86 -15.95
CA GLU A 98 3.47 6.02 -17.40
C GLU A 98 4.30 7.28 -17.71
N LYS A 99 4.23 8.33 -16.88
CA LYS A 99 5.09 9.53 -16.95
C LYS A 99 6.48 9.35 -16.33
N GLY A 100 6.79 8.17 -15.85
CA GLY A 100 8.12 7.81 -15.35
C GLY A 100 8.29 7.91 -13.83
N SER A 101 7.22 8.14 -13.06
CA SER A 101 7.30 8.03 -11.58
C SER A 101 7.62 6.59 -11.16
N GLU A 102 8.31 6.44 -10.05
CA GLU A 102 8.65 5.14 -9.46
C GLU A 102 8.04 4.95 -8.06
N VAL A 103 7.74 6.05 -7.38
CA VAL A 103 6.98 6.10 -6.13
C VAL A 103 5.92 7.19 -6.23
N VAL A 104 4.67 6.84 -5.93
CA VAL A 104 3.56 7.79 -5.91
C VAL A 104 2.79 7.63 -4.61
N TRP A 105 2.42 8.75 -3.97
CA TRP A 105 1.46 8.75 -2.87
C TRP A 105 0.44 9.85 -3.07
N THR A 106 -0.73 9.70 -2.43
CA THR A 106 -1.86 10.58 -2.67
C THR A 106 -2.27 11.36 -1.42
N GLY A 107 -3.17 12.31 -1.58
CA GLY A 107 -3.92 12.83 -0.47
C GLY A 107 -4.86 11.75 0.11
N HIS A 108 -5.10 11.83 1.42
CA HIS A 108 -6.08 11.01 2.12
C HIS A 108 -6.90 11.87 3.07
N LYS A 109 -7.98 11.34 3.57
CA LYS A 109 -8.78 11.98 4.62
C LYS A 109 -9.02 11.03 5.77
N TRP A 110 -8.94 11.54 6.99
CA TRP A 110 -9.42 10.84 8.17
C TRP A 110 -10.95 10.90 8.21
N ASP A 111 -11.60 9.78 8.54
CA ASP A 111 -13.06 9.70 8.59
C ASP A 111 -13.69 10.66 9.61
N ILE A 112 -13.03 10.88 10.75
CA ILE A 112 -13.53 11.69 11.87
C ILE A 112 -13.48 13.21 11.64
N ASN A 113 -12.52 13.74 10.86
CA ASN A 113 -12.28 15.19 10.75
C ASN A 113 -11.76 15.64 9.38
N GLY A 114 -11.59 14.73 8.42
CA GLY A 114 -11.08 15.05 7.08
C GLY A 114 -9.59 15.40 7.02
N MET A 115 -8.82 15.20 8.08
CA MET A 115 -7.39 15.55 8.12
C MET A 115 -6.60 14.81 7.03
N ASN A 116 -5.68 15.51 6.38
CA ASN A 116 -4.71 14.96 5.43
C ASN A 116 -3.30 15.34 5.90
N ILE A 117 -2.48 14.34 6.21
CA ILE A 117 -1.06 14.53 6.58
C ILE A 117 -0.10 14.26 5.43
N SER A 118 -0.59 13.73 4.29
CA SER A 118 0.21 13.57 3.08
C SER A 118 0.57 14.93 2.48
N LYS A 119 1.82 15.09 2.08
CA LYS A 119 2.34 16.33 1.50
C LYS A 119 3.40 16.02 0.43
N PRO A 120 3.69 16.95 -0.48
CA PRO A 120 4.80 16.79 -1.41
C PRO A 120 6.14 16.72 -0.68
N MET A 121 7.07 15.98 -1.28
CA MET A 121 8.48 15.91 -0.87
C MET A 121 9.32 16.48 -2.03
N PRO A 122 10.28 17.39 -1.78
CA PRO A 122 11.21 17.84 -2.83
C PRO A 122 12.04 16.67 -3.37
N GLU A 123 12.41 16.75 -4.65
CA GLU A 123 13.10 15.64 -5.33
C GLU A 123 14.47 15.31 -4.71
N ASN A 124 15.24 16.34 -4.34
CA ASN A 124 16.65 16.22 -3.94
C ASN A 124 16.85 16.22 -2.40
N VAL A 125 15.87 15.73 -1.64
CA VAL A 125 16.00 15.60 -0.18
C VAL A 125 16.22 14.16 0.22
N ASP A 126 16.94 13.95 1.31
CA ASP A 126 17.01 12.66 1.97
C ASP A 126 15.67 12.38 2.67
N PRO A 127 14.95 11.30 2.30
CA PRO A 127 13.66 10.96 2.93
C PRO A 127 13.76 10.75 4.45
N TYR A 128 14.90 10.29 4.94
CA TYR A 128 15.11 10.07 6.37
C TYR A 128 15.29 11.39 7.16
N ALA A 129 15.75 12.45 6.49
CA ALA A 129 15.93 13.78 7.08
C ALA A 129 14.73 14.71 6.85
N TRP A 130 13.76 14.31 6.00
CA TRP A 130 12.58 15.11 5.69
C TRP A 130 11.40 14.73 6.62
N PRO A 131 10.55 15.70 7.01
CA PRO A 131 9.35 15.39 7.77
C PRO A 131 8.46 14.34 7.08
N TRP A 132 7.89 13.40 7.84
CA TRP A 132 7.03 12.35 7.28
C TRP A 132 5.86 12.94 6.50
N CYS A 133 5.72 12.54 5.24
CA CYS A 133 4.71 13.07 4.33
C CYS A 133 4.12 12.04 3.34
N SER A 134 4.74 10.85 3.20
CA SER A 134 4.28 9.78 2.30
C SER A 134 3.31 8.84 3.03
N SER A 135 2.14 9.38 3.43
CA SER A 135 1.11 8.60 4.10
C SER A 135 0.23 7.82 3.08
N HIS A 136 -1.05 7.65 3.29
CA HIS A 136 -1.94 6.91 2.40
C HIS A 136 -2.33 7.74 1.14
N LEU A 137 -2.65 7.19 -0.01
CA LEU A 137 -2.37 5.84 -0.46
C LEU A 137 -0.89 5.74 -0.87
N ARG A 138 -0.20 4.71 -0.40
CA ARG A 138 1.23 4.48 -0.68
C ARG A 138 1.37 3.53 -1.86
N THR A 139 2.10 3.94 -2.89
CA THR A 139 2.36 3.09 -4.04
C THR A 139 3.81 3.19 -4.51
N PHE A 140 4.34 2.12 -5.09
CA PHE A 140 5.69 2.06 -5.62
C PHE A 140 5.83 0.95 -6.68
N LYS A 141 6.82 1.09 -7.57
CA LYS A 141 7.18 0.00 -8.49
C LYS A 141 7.71 -1.19 -7.70
N SER A 142 7.22 -2.38 -8.02
CA SER A 142 7.63 -3.60 -7.32
C SER A 142 9.13 -3.89 -7.41
N SER A 143 9.78 -3.50 -8.50
CA SER A 143 11.22 -3.65 -8.70
C SER A 143 12.07 -2.93 -7.65
N LEU A 144 11.60 -1.83 -7.05
CA LEU A 144 12.35 -1.13 -5.99
C LEU A 144 12.57 -1.98 -4.74
N ILE A 145 11.68 -2.93 -4.44
CA ILE A 145 11.81 -3.77 -3.24
C ILE A 145 12.99 -4.73 -3.34
N SER A 146 13.42 -5.11 -4.54
CA SER A 146 14.58 -5.99 -4.77
C SER A 146 15.90 -5.39 -4.28
N GLU A 147 16.00 -4.05 -4.31
CA GLU A 147 17.19 -3.30 -3.90
C GLU A 147 17.28 -3.08 -2.38
N ILE A 148 16.29 -3.54 -1.62
CA ILE A 148 16.18 -3.28 -0.19
C ILE A 148 16.37 -4.59 0.59
N SER A 149 17.42 -4.64 1.42
CA SER A 149 17.64 -5.77 2.32
C SER A 149 16.55 -5.87 3.39
N ASN A 150 16.20 -7.09 3.80
CA ASN A 150 15.27 -7.31 4.91
C ASN A 150 15.72 -6.66 6.24
N SER A 151 17.02 -6.39 6.40
CA SER A 151 17.52 -5.68 7.58
C SER A 151 16.97 -4.26 7.70
N ASN A 152 16.61 -3.60 6.59
CA ASN A 152 16.00 -2.27 6.60
C ASN A 152 14.58 -2.26 7.21
N PHE A 153 13.93 -3.42 7.29
CA PHE A 153 12.59 -3.59 7.83
C PHE A 153 12.58 -4.13 9.26
N LYS A 154 13.75 -4.20 9.91
CA LYS A 154 13.95 -4.82 11.22
C LYS A 154 14.62 -3.87 12.20
N ASP A 155 14.33 -4.06 13.47
CA ASP A 155 15.02 -3.40 14.56
C ASP A 155 16.44 -3.97 14.78
N THR A 156 17.18 -3.39 15.72
CA THR A 156 18.55 -3.82 16.06
C THR A 156 18.62 -5.24 16.66
N ALA A 157 17.50 -5.77 17.14
CA ALA A 157 17.39 -7.16 17.63
C ALA A 157 17.00 -8.14 16.50
N GLY A 158 16.83 -7.67 15.27
CA GLY A 158 16.47 -8.48 14.11
C GLY A 158 14.97 -8.77 13.97
N ASN A 159 14.11 -8.14 14.77
CA ASN A 159 12.66 -8.28 14.68
C ASN A 159 12.06 -7.32 13.65
N TRP A 160 11.05 -7.75 12.91
CA TRP A 160 10.29 -6.88 12.04
C TRP A 160 9.57 -5.78 12.84
N PHE A 161 9.59 -4.55 12.34
CA PHE A 161 8.83 -3.46 12.94
C PHE A 161 7.34 -3.78 12.94
N LYS A 162 6.73 -3.72 14.12
CA LYS A 162 5.28 -3.97 14.32
C LYS A 162 4.46 -2.69 14.36
N ARG A 163 5.10 -1.54 14.63
CA ARG A 163 4.50 -0.20 14.67
C ARG A 163 5.31 0.75 13.80
N GLY A 164 4.70 1.83 13.32
CA GLY A 164 5.35 2.74 12.37
C GLY A 164 5.75 2.04 11.08
N TYR A 165 5.03 1.00 10.69
CA TYR A 165 5.34 0.15 9.55
C TYR A 165 5.25 0.92 8.22
N ASP A 166 4.47 1.97 8.18
CA ASP A 166 4.35 2.90 7.06
C ASP A 166 5.69 3.59 6.75
N GLN A 167 6.33 4.15 7.77
CA GLN A 167 7.66 4.75 7.65
C GLN A 167 8.74 3.68 7.39
N ALA A 168 8.68 2.57 8.13
CA ALA A 168 9.62 1.48 7.95
C ALA A 168 9.58 0.87 6.53
N LEU A 169 8.42 0.87 5.88
CA LEU A 169 8.26 0.46 4.48
C LEU A 169 8.75 1.54 3.52
N MET A 170 8.22 2.76 3.66
CA MET A 170 8.35 3.76 2.61
C MET A 170 9.68 4.50 2.64
N LEU A 171 10.32 4.72 3.79
CA LEU A 171 11.59 5.45 3.84
C LEU A 171 12.70 4.74 3.05
N PRO A 172 12.93 3.41 3.20
CA PRO A 172 13.88 2.70 2.35
C PRO A 172 13.52 2.76 0.86
N ILE A 173 12.23 2.64 0.50
CA ILE A 173 11.77 2.69 -0.89
C ILE A 173 12.01 4.10 -1.48
N LEU A 174 11.61 5.14 -0.76
CA LEU A 174 11.83 6.53 -1.15
C LEU A 174 13.32 6.87 -1.34
N SER A 175 14.22 6.25 -0.57
CA SER A 175 15.66 6.48 -0.69
C SER A 175 16.28 5.89 -1.96
N LYS A 176 15.60 4.97 -2.66
CA LYS A 176 16.11 4.31 -3.87
C LYS A 176 15.89 5.10 -5.15
N THR A 177 15.06 6.13 -5.11
CA THR A 177 14.75 6.90 -6.33
C THR A 177 14.49 8.37 -6.01
N THR A 178 14.75 9.23 -6.97
CA THR A 178 14.30 10.64 -6.99
C THR A 178 12.99 10.83 -7.76
N LYS A 179 12.53 9.81 -8.51
CA LYS A 179 11.30 9.83 -9.31
C LYS A 179 10.05 9.62 -8.44
N ARG A 180 9.86 10.53 -7.48
CA ARG A 180 8.81 10.53 -6.47
C ARG A 180 7.73 11.53 -6.84
N LYS A 181 6.46 11.18 -6.66
CA LYS A 181 5.34 12.07 -6.98
C LYS A 181 4.27 12.05 -5.89
N TYR A 182 3.90 13.21 -5.42
CA TYR A 182 2.69 13.43 -4.63
C TYR A 182 1.54 13.84 -5.55
N LEU A 183 0.37 13.23 -5.36
CA LEU A 183 -0.89 13.64 -5.96
C LEU A 183 -1.78 14.25 -4.88
N ASP A 184 -2.22 15.48 -5.10
CA ASP A 184 -3.10 16.19 -4.15
C ASP A 184 -4.55 15.67 -4.16
N ASN A 185 -4.85 14.74 -5.08
CA ASN A 185 -6.15 14.07 -5.12
C ASN A 185 -6.37 13.26 -3.83
N ILE A 186 -7.53 13.44 -3.20
CA ILE A 186 -7.94 12.61 -2.07
C ILE A 186 -8.42 11.26 -2.60
N CYS A 187 -7.57 10.25 -2.54
CA CYS A 187 -7.83 8.92 -3.06
C CYS A 187 -8.14 7.88 -1.97
N TYR A 188 -7.86 8.20 -0.73
CA TYR A 188 -7.91 7.24 0.37
C TYR A 188 -8.66 7.82 1.57
N GLN A 189 -9.46 7.00 2.24
CA GLN A 189 -10.06 7.32 3.51
C GLN A 189 -9.48 6.42 4.59
N TYR A 190 -8.87 7.04 5.58
CA TYR A 190 -8.32 6.39 6.76
C TYR A 190 -9.38 6.38 7.87
N ASN A 191 -9.76 5.19 8.32
CA ASN A 191 -10.75 4.99 9.37
C ASN A 191 -10.03 4.80 10.71
N ILE A 192 -10.45 5.55 11.74
CA ILE A 192 -9.85 5.56 13.08
C ILE A 192 -10.73 4.80 14.09
#